data_added19b764e6f824f77eacfb3414720
#
_entry.id   added19b764e6f824f77eacfb3414720
#
_cell.length_a   1.000
_cell.length_b   1.000
_cell.length_c   1.000
_cell.angle_alpha   90.00
_cell.angle_beta   90.00
_cell.angle_gamma   90.00
#
_symmetry.space_group_name_H-M   'P 1'
#
loop_
_entity.id
_entity.type
_entity.pdbx_description
1 polymer ?
#
loop_
_entity_poly.entity_id
_entity_poly.type
_entity_poly.pdbx_seq_one_letter_code
_entity_poly.pdbx_strand_id
1 'polypeptide(L)'
;GDAGKRLTRYRLTLVPHLAYLAQRNNQRIFQHLTVPQIVALVLEEHGILADAYRFQLGTRYPEREYCVQYDESDLHFVQRLCAEEGIHFHFWHSAEAHLLVFGDDQTVFPRLGRPTAYVHDSGLVADEPVIKRFSLRLASRTTRTTRRDYDFEKPRLLLEAGNRPAADAPAEPDLEDYDYPGRFVDRQRGKLLSQRALERHRADRRLGEGVSDQPLLVSGHFLEIAEHPRAEWNDLWLLSEVFHEGKQPQVLEENVTSDTSASTDDFQQGYRNRFLATPWEVFFRPPLEHPKPRVLGSQTAVVTGPPGEEIHCDRYGRVRVQFHWDREGQGDDKSSCWLR
;
A
#
# COMPACT_ATOMS: atom_id res chain seq x y z
N GLY A 1 14.05 -8.94 -27.57
CA GLY A 1 14.19 -10.39 -27.68
C GLY A 1 15.51 -10.75 -28.38
N ASP A 2 16.15 -11.80 -27.92
CA ASP A 2 17.37 -12.30 -28.55
C ASP A 2 16.99 -13.36 -29.57
N ALA A 3 17.46 -13.21 -30.83
CA ALA A 3 17.19 -14.15 -31.89
C ALA A 3 18.44 -15.01 -32.18
N GLY A 4 18.34 -16.30 -31.97
CA GLY A 4 19.31 -17.29 -32.42
C GLY A 4 18.95 -17.83 -33.79
N LYS A 5 19.85 -18.65 -34.42
CA LYS A 5 19.61 -19.22 -35.76
C LYS A 5 18.32 -20.05 -35.89
N ARG A 6 17.78 -20.58 -34.81
CA ARG A 6 16.57 -21.43 -34.78
C ARG A 6 15.51 -21.03 -33.77
N LEU A 7 15.85 -20.22 -32.75
CA LEU A 7 14.95 -19.83 -31.68
C LEU A 7 15.01 -18.33 -31.41
N THR A 8 13.85 -17.74 -31.11
CA THR A 8 13.77 -16.38 -30.62
C THR A 8 13.30 -16.41 -29.17
N ARG A 9 14.06 -15.76 -28.29
CA ARG A 9 13.71 -15.65 -26.86
C ARG A 9 12.92 -14.36 -26.66
N TYR A 10 11.77 -14.49 -26.01
CA TYR A 10 10.93 -13.37 -25.61
C TYR A 10 10.92 -13.24 -24.08
N ARG A 11 10.97 -12.01 -23.59
CA ARG A 11 10.69 -11.67 -22.20
C ARG A 11 9.42 -10.85 -22.17
N LEU A 12 8.41 -11.34 -21.45
CA LEU A 12 7.14 -10.68 -21.25
C LEU A 12 6.96 -10.37 -19.76
N THR A 13 6.43 -9.19 -19.45
CA THR A 13 6.03 -8.81 -18.10
C THR A 13 4.54 -8.54 -18.13
N LEU A 14 3.77 -9.34 -17.39
CA LEU A 14 2.34 -9.15 -17.21
C LEU A 14 2.14 -8.38 -15.90
N VAL A 15 1.34 -7.33 -15.95
CA VAL A 15 1.06 -6.47 -14.80
C VAL A 15 -0.43 -6.22 -14.67
N PRO A 16 -0.95 -5.96 -13.46
CA PRO A 16 -2.34 -5.52 -13.28
C PRO A 16 -2.59 -4.20 -14.02
N HIS A 17 -3.84 -3.94 -14.41
CA HIS A 17 -4.24 -2.69 -15.07
C HIS A 17 -3.83 -1.45 -14.26
N LEU A 18 -3.87 -1.54 -12.92
CA LEU A 18 -3.40 -0.49 -12.01
C LEU A 18 -1.98 0.03 -12.34
N ALA A 19 -1.10 -0.79 -12.90
CA ALA A 19 0.27 -0.38 -13.25
C ALA A 19 0.32 0.72 -14.32
N TYR A 20 -0.72 0.84 -15.17
CA TYR A 20 -0.79 1.91 -16.17
C TYR A 20 -0.88 3.31 -15.55
N LEU A 21 -1.39 3.43 -14.32
CA LEU A 21 -1.46 4.68 -13.60
C LEU A 21 -0.06 5.30 -13.36
N ALA A 22 1.00 4.49 -13.42
CA ALA A 22 2.37 4.96 -13.33
C ALA A 22 2.85 5.74 -14.57
N GLN A 23 2.13 5.61 -15.70
CA GLN A 23 2.50 6.22 -16.97
C GLN A 23 1.86 7.61 -17.19
N ARG A 24 0.99 8.07 -16.29
CA ARG A 24 0.33 9.37 -16.37
C ARG A 24 0.72 10.22 -15.17
N ASN A 25 1.42 11.33 -15.40
CA ASN A 25 1.68 12.36 -14.41
C ASN A 25 0.63 13.46 -14.51
N ASN A 26 0.24 14.02 -13.37
CA ASN A 26 -0.76 15.07 -13.35
C ASN A 26 -0.46 16.13 -12.28
N GLN A 27 -1.09 17.31 -12.46
CA GLN A 27 -1.07 18.41 -11.50
C GLN A 27 -2.48 18.98 -11.42
N ARG A 28 -3.16 18.69 -10.32
CA ARG A 28 -4.57 19.05 -10.13
C ARG A 28 -4.96 19.08 -8.65
N ILE A 29 -6.12 19.61 -8.39
CA ILE A 29 -6.64 19.81 -7.05
C ILE A 29 -7.99 19.13 -6.92
N PHE A 30 -8.16 18.36 -5.84
CA PHE A 30 -9.43 17.80 -5.42
C PHE A 30 -9.93 18.54 -4.19
N GLN A 31 -11.19 18.91 -4.15
CA GLN A 31 -11.81 19.65 -3.06
C GLN A 31 -13.06 18.93 -2.55
N HIS A 32 -13.26 18.97 -1.23
CA HIS A 32 -14.45 18.40 -0.56
C HIS A 32 -14.72 16.93 -0.93
N LEU A 33 -13.66 16.15 -1.07
CA LEU A 33 -13.72 14.71 -1.36
C LEU A 33 -12.98 13.92 -0.31
N THR A 34 -13.50 12.74 -0.01
CA THR A 34 -12.81 11.74 0.81
C THR A 34 -11.73 11.04 -0.01
N VAL A 35 -10.72 10.45 0.65
CA VAL A 35 -9.68 9.70 -0.06
C VAL A 35 -10.24 8.57 -0.92
N PRO A 36 -11.20 7.73 -0.46
CA PRO A 36 -11.80 6.72 -1.33
C PRO A 36 -12.48 7.30 -2.58
N GLN A 37 -13.14 8.47 -2.48
CA GLN A 37 -13.74 9.13 -3.64
C GLN A 37 -12.68 9.63 -4.63
N ILE A 38 -11.60 10.23 -4.14
CA ILE A 38 -10.49 10.67 -5.00
C ILE A 38 -9.86 9.48 -5.72
N VAL A 39 -9.62 8.39 -4.99
CA VAL A 39 -9.06 7.15 -5.58
C VAL A 39 -9.99 6.58 -6.64
N ALA A 40 -11.31 6.52 -6.38
CA ALA A 40 -12.29 6.05 -7.34
C ALA A 40 -12.26 6.86 -8.64
N LEU A 41 -12.28 8.21 -8.54
CA LEU A 41 -12.19 9.09 -9.71
C LEU A 41 -10.93 8.82 -10.54
N VAL A 42 -9.78 8.68 -9.90
CA VAL A 42 -8.52 8.40 -10.61
C VAL A 42 -8.56 7.04 -11.30
N LEU A 43 -9.13 6.01 -10.66
CA LEU A 43 -9.27 4.67 -11.25
C LEU A 43 -10.21 4.71 -12.48
N GLU A 44 -11.35 5.37 -12.36
CA GLU A 44 -12.35 5.49 -13.44
C GLU A 44 -11.79 6.21 -14.65
N GLU A 45 -10.97 7.25 -14.48
CA GLU A 45 -10.28 7.93 -15.57
C GLU A 45 -9.31 7.01 -16.34
N HIS A 46 -8.84 5.95 -15.73
CA HIS A 46 -8.01 4.91 -16.37
C HIS A 46 -8.84 3.71 -16.88
N GLY A 47 -10.18 3.80 -16.85
CA GLY A 47 -11.06 2.73 -17.29
C GLY A 47 -11.16 1.56 -16.33
N ILE A 48 -10.66 1.71 -15.08
CA ILE A 48 -10.88 0.75 -13.99
C ILE A 48 -12.21 1.13 -13.34
N LEU A 49 -13.29 0.50 -13.81
CA LEU A 49 -14.66 0.82 -13.39
C LEU A 49 -15.07 0.07 -12.12
N ALA A 50 -16.25 0.37 -11.59
CA ALA A 50 -16.74 -0.13 -10.31
C ALA A 50 -16.91 -1.66 -10.21
N ASP A 51 -16.89 -2.38 -11.31
CA ASP A 51 -16.85 -3.84 -11.36
C ASP A 51 -15.43 -4.42 -11.20
N ALA A 52 -14.41 -3.61 -11.49
CA ALA A 52 -13.00 -4.01 -11.40
C ALA A 52 -12.31 -3.61 -10.09
N TYR A 53 -12.96 -2.83 -9.22
CA TYR A 53 -12.46 -2.50 -7.89
C TYR A 53 -13.54 -2.51 -6.82
N ARG A 54 -13.12 -2.61 -5.55
CA ARG A 54 -14.03 -2.59 -4.39
C ARG A 54 -13.37 -1.95 -3.18
N PHE A 55 -14.13 -1.11 -2.46
CA PHE A 55 -13.75 -0.63 -1.14
C PHE A 55 -14.46 -1.45 -0.05
N GLN A 56 -13.67 -2.06 0.83
CA GLN A 56 -14.13 -2.76 2.04
C GLN A 56 -13.53 -2.03 3.25
N LEU A 57 -14.12 -0.90 3.60
CA LEU A 57 -13.61 0.02 4.61
C LEU A 57 -14.55 0.05 5.81
N GLY A 58 -14.02 -0.22 7.00
CA GLY A 58 -14.74 -0.15 8.28
C GLY A 58 -14.77 1.25 8.87
N THR A 59 -13.87 2.13 8.45
CA THR A 59 -13.73 3.49 8.98
C THR A 59 -14.36 4.52 8.04
N ARG A 60 -14.93 5.59 8.62
CA ARG A 60 -15.33 6.76 7.84
C ARG A 60 -14.13 7.68 7.64
N TYR A 61 -13.92 8.11 6.41
CA TYR A 61 -12.87 9.03 6.02
C TYR A 61 -13.43 10.44 5.91
N PRO A 62 -12.80 11.44 6.50
CA PRO A 62 -13.26 12.83 6.38
C PRO A 62 -13.04 13.34 4.95
N GLU A 63 -13.91 14.23 4.54
CA GLU A 63 -13.69 15.04 3.34
C GLU A 63 -12.46 15.91 3.56
N ARG A 64 -11.58 15.95 2.56
CA ARG A 64 -10.46 16.89 2.52
C ARG A 64 -10.94 18.18 1.89
N GLU A 65 -10.86 19.28 2.59
CA GLU A 65 -11.12 20.61 2.03
C GLU A 65 -10.28 20.82 0.77
N TYR A 66 -9.05 20.26 0.79
CA TYR A 66 -8.06 20.47 -0.24
C TYR A 66 -7.08 19.29 -0.32
N CYS A 67 -6.92 18.71 -1.50
CA CYS A 67 -5.99 17.62 -1.76
C CYS A 67 -5.32 17.83 -3.12
N VAL A 68 -4.00 17.99 -3.10
CA VAL A 68 -3.21 18.29 -4.30
C VAL A 68 -2.51 17.01 -4.80
N GLN A 69 -2.63 16.77 -6.08
CA GLN A 69 -1.69 16.00 -6.86
C GLN A 69 -0.74 16.98 -7.54
N TYR A 70 0.56 16.88 -7.29
CA TYR A 70 1.55 17.80 -7.84
C TYR A 70 2.81 17.07 -8.25
N ASP A 71 3.12 17.09 -9.54
CA ASP A 71 4.31 16.50 -10.16
C ASP A 71 4.54 15.03 -9.73
N GLU A 72 3.46 14.27 -9.66
CA GLU A 72 3.47 12.85 -9.30
C GLU A 72 2.59 12.05 -10.26
N SER A 73 2.95 10.77 -10.47
CA SER A 73 2.10 9.88 -11.26
C SER A 73 0.81 9.57 -10.53
N ASP A 74 -0.23 9.21 -11.27
CA ASP A 74 -1.50 8.82 -10.69
C ASP A 74 -1.36 7.62 -9.76
N LEU A 75 -0.49 6.66 -10.08
CA LEU A 75 -0.20 5.53 -9.20
C LEU A 75 0.41 5.98 -7.88
N HIS A 76 1.45 6.84 -7.94
CA HIS A 76 2.10 7.40 -6.74
C HIS A 76 1.08 8.15 -5.87
N PHE A 77 0.24 8.98 -6.51
CA PHE A 77 -0.81 9.73 -5.82
C PHE A 77 -1.79 8.82 -5.09
N VAL A 78 -2.33 7.81 -5.76
CA VAL A 78 -3.26 6.83 -5.15
C VAL A 78 -2.59 6.08 -4.00
N GLN A 79 -1.39 5.56 -4.20
CA GLN A 79 -0.65 4.81 -3.18
C GLN A 79 -0.32 5.69 -1.97
N ARG A 80 0.10 6.92 -2.20
CA ARG A 80 0.37 7.90 -1.14
C ARG A 80 -0.86 8.19 -0.30
N LEU A 81 -2.01 8.47 -0.94
CA LEU A 81 -3.26 8.74 -0.23
C LEU A 81 -3.72 7.53 0.58
N CYS A 82 -3.66 6.34 0.00
CA CYS A 82 -3.98 5.10 0.70
C CYS A 82 -3.05 4.87 1.90
N ALA A 83 -1.74 5.03 1.72
CA ALA A 83 -0.77 4.86 2.79
C ALA A 83 -0.96 5.88 3.93
N GLU A 84 -1.28 7.15 3.61
CA GLU A 84 -1.60 8.18 4.61
C GLU A 84 -2.79 7.78 5.49
N GLU A 85 -3.81 7.20 4.88
CA GLU A 85 -5.04 6.77 5.58
C GLU A 85 -4.92 5.37 6.18
N GLY A 86 -3.83 4.63 5.91
CA GLY A 86 -3.65 3.25 6.34
C GLY A 86 -4.54 2.26 5.59
N ILE A 87 -4.98 2.62 4.40
CA ILE A 87 -5.70 1.75 3.48
C ILE A 87 -4.68 0.90 2.73
N HIS A 88 -4.83 -0.41 2.78
CA HIS A 88 -4.09 -1.36 1.96
C HIS A 88 -4.89 -1.76 0.74
N PHE A 89 -4.25 -2.37 -0.25
CA PHE A 89 -4.95 -3.01 -1.36
C PHE A 89 -4.30 -4.35 -1.73
N HIS A 90 -5.10 -5.21 -2.32
CA HIS A 90 -4.68 -6.50 -2.84
C HIS A 90 -5.58 -6.89 -4.01
N PHE A 91 -5.26 -8.00 -4.67
CA PHE A 91 -6.01 -8.47 -5.82
C PHE A 91 -6.67 -9.82 -5.53
N TRP A 92 -7.91 -9.96 -5.95
CA TRP A 92 -8.57 -11.24 -6.08
C TRP A 92 -8.54 -11.65 -7.55
N HIS A 93 -7.97 -12.82 -7.81
CA HIS A 93 -7.80 -13.32 -9.16
C HIS A 93 -8.81 -14.42 -9.47
N SER A 94 -9.36 -14.42 -10.68
CA SER A 94 -10.14 -15.49 -11.27
C SER A 94 -9.55 -15.86 -12.63
N ALA A 95 -10.13 -16.86 -13.31
CA ALA A 95 -9.70 -17.23 -14.65
C ALA A 95 -9.99 -16.14 -15.69
N GLU A 96 -11.03 -15.32 -15.46
CA GLU A 96 -11.53 -14.33 -16.42
C GLU A 96 -11.07 -12.90 -16.09
N ALA A 97 -10.78 -12.61 -14.81
CA ALA A 97 -10.52 -11.25 -14.36
C ALA A 97 -9.71 -11.18 -13.06
N HIS A 98 -9.33 -9.98 -12.69
CA HIS A 98 -8.86 -9.65 -11.35
C HIS A 98 -9.65 -8.47 -10.78
N LEU A 99 -9.92 -8.51 -9.49
CA LEU A 99 -10.60 -7.47 -8.73
C LEU A 99 -9.60 -6.80 -7.78
N LEU A 100 -9.50 -5.48 -7.87
CA LEU A 100 -8.70 -4.67 -6.94
C LEU A 100 -9.51 -4.38 -5.68
N VAL A 101 -9.07 -4.85 -4.53
CA VAL A 101 -9.76 -4.69 -3.25
C VAL A 101 -8.97 -3.76 -2.34
N PHE A 102 -9.61 -2.68 -1.90
CA PHE A 102 -9.07 -1.76 -0.88
C PHE A 102 -9.68 -2.09 0.47
N GLY A 103 -8.85 -2.15 1.51
CA GLY A 103 -9.27 -2.45 2.87
C GLY A 103 -8.53 -1.63 3.91
N ASP A 104 -9.12 -1.52 5.10
CA ASP A 104 -8.50 -0.85 6.25
C ASP A 104 -8.51 -1.72 7.53
N ASP A 105 -8.83 -3.00 7.39
CA ASP A 105 -8.87 -3.97 8.47
C ASP A 105 -8.38 -5.35 8.00
N GLN A 106 -7.93 -6.19 8.94
CA GLN A 106 -7.46 -7.55 8.68
C GLN A 106 -8.54 -8.48 8.14
N THR A 107 -9.80 -8.24 8.50
CA THR A 107 -10.94 -9.09 8.09
C THR A 107 -11.25 -9.03 6.59
N VAL A 108 -10.67 -8.07 5.89
CA VAL A 108 -10.81 -7.93 4.42
C VAL A 108 -10.03 -9.01 3.67
N PHE A 109 -8.95 -9.55 4.29
CA PHE A 109 -8.14 -10.56 3.64
C PHE A 109 -8.81 -11.94 3.69
N PRO A 110 -9.01 -12.61 2.54
CA PRO A 110 -9.56 -13.95 2.51
C PRO A 110 -8.56 -14.99 3.03
N ARG A 111 -9.08 -16.17 3.41
CA ARG A 111 -8.25 -17.32 3.75
C ARG A 111 -8.02 -18.18 2.52
N LEU A 112 -6.83 -18.76 2.43
CA LEU A 112 -6.58 -19.87 1.51
C LEU A 112 -7.42 -21.09 1.93
N GLY A 113 -7.87 -21.87 0.95
CA GLY A 113 -8.94 -22.85 1.17
C GLY A 113 -8.63 -24.00 2.14
N ARG A 114 -7.34 -24.30 2.42
CA ARG A 114 -6.92 -25.35 3.36
C ARG A 114 -5.55 -25.03 3.97
N PRO A 115 -5.27 -25.60 5.17
CA PRO A 115 -3.95 -25.50 5.79
C PRO A 115 -2.86 -26.10 4.90
N THR A 116 -1.65 -25.55 4.98
CA THR A 116 -0.46 -26.11 4.33
C THR A 116 0.47 -26.67 5.39
N ALA A 117 0.80 -27.94 5.27
CA ALA A 117 1.67 -28.62 6.21
C ALA A 117 3.12 -28.12 6.12
N TYR A 118 3.79 -28.02 7.24
CA TYR A 118 5.22 -27.79 7.31
C TYR A 118 5.96 -29.13 7.30
N VAL A 119 6.81 -29.35 6.31
CA VAL A 119 7.68 -30.53 6.24
C VAL A 119 9.10 -30.02 6.02
N HIS A 120 9.94 -30.14 7.05
CA HIS A 120 11.34 -29.74 6.94
C HIS A 120 12.01 -30.40 5.73
N ASP A 121 12.76 -29.64 4.97
CA ASP A 121 13.46 -30.07 3.75
C ASP A 121 14.48 -31.20 4.09
N SER A 122 13.98 -32.44 4.12
CA SER A 122 14.73 -33.65 4.44
C SER A 122 15.10 -34.47 3.22
N GLY A 123 14.84 -33.92 2.00
CA GLY A 123 15.02 -34.65 0.74
C GLY A 123 13.91 -35.67 0.44
N LEU A 124 12.90 -35.82 1.30
CA LEU A 124 11.72 -36.61 1.03
C LEU A 124 10.74 -35.85 0.16
N VAL A 125 10.20 -36.51 -0.86
CA VAL A 125 9.14 -35.94 -1.70
C VAL A 125 7.83 -36.08 -0.92
N ALA A 126 7.19 -34.98 -0.61
CA ALA A 126 5.84 -35.01 -0.04
C ALA A 126 4.83 -35.23 -1.17
N ASP A 127 3.76 -36.01 -0.86
CA ASP A 127 2.69 -36.27 -1.83
C ASP A 127 1.82 -35.04 -2.14
N GLU A 128 1.79 -34.07 -1.22
CA GLU A 128 1.10 -32.79 -1.36
C GLU A 128 2.07 -31.61 -1.23
N PRO A 129 1.75 -30.42 -1.79
CA PRO A 129 2.55 -29.23 -1.63
C PRO A 129 2.68 -28.81 -0.15
N VAL A 130 3.91 -28.43 0.26
CA VAL A 130 4.26 -28.18 1.66
C VAL A 130 5.08 -26.90 1.83
N ILE A 131 5.16 -26.43 3.07
CA ILE A 131 6.14 -25.41 3.46
C ILE A 131 7.43 -26.15 3.87
N LYS A 132 8.52 -25.88 3.14
CA LYS A 132 9.82 -26.56 3.35
C LYS A 132 10.70 -25.87 4.36
N ARG A 133 10.56 -24.56 4.48
CA ARG A 133 11.28 -23.73 5.42
C ARG A 133 10.40 -22.58 5.88
N PHE A 134 10.43 -22.32 7.18
CA PHE A 134 9.78 -21.18 7.78
C PHE A 134 10.64 -20.63 8.92
N SER A 135 10.89 -19.34 8.93
CA SER A 135 11.66 -18.65 9.96
C SER A 135 10.98 -17.35 10.34
N LEU A 136 11.12 -16.94 11.59
CA LEU A 136 10.56 -15.70 12.12
C LEU A 136 11.68 -14.72 12.42
N ARG A 137 11.67 -13.57 11.75
CA ARG A 137 12.53 -12.44 12.04
C ARG A 137 11.83 -11.50 13.02
N LEU A 138 12.53 -11.13 14.07
CA LEU A 138 12.08 -10.13 15.04
C LEU A 138 12.95 -8.87 14.88
N ALA A 139 12.31 -7.71 14.80
CA ALA A 139 13.01 -6.43 14.69
C ALA A 139 12.48 -5.43 15.71
N SER A 140 13.37 -4.63 16.29
CA SER A 140 12.95 -3.47 17.08
C SER A 140 12.28 -2.45 16.18
N ARG A 141 11.17 -1.91 16.64
CA ARG A 141 10.37 -0.91 15.89
C ARG A 141 9.89 0.16 16.87
N THR A 142 9.41 1.27 16.31
CA THR A 142 8.75 2.34 17.05
C THR A 142 7.76 1.78 18.07
N THR A 143 7.85 2.27 19.32
CA THR A 143 6.99 1.85 20.44
C THR A 143 5.99 2.92 20.86
N ARG A 144 6.15 4.14 20.34
CA ARG A 144 5.25 5.25 20.66
C ARG A 144 5.13 6.18 19.47
N THR A 145 3.89 6.55 19.14
CA THR A 145 3.64 7.62 18.17
C THR A 145 2.94 8.77 18.85
N THR A 146 3.37 9.99 18.53
CA THR A 146 2.76 11.23 19.02
C THR A 146 2.53 12.14 17.82
N ARG A 147 1.28 12.59 17.68
CA ARG A 147 0.90 13.51 16.63
C ARG A 147 0.34 14.77 17.26
N ARG A 148 0.83 15.92 16.83
CA ARG A 148 0.41 17.21 17.34
C ARG A 148 0.02 18.12 16.18
N ASP A 149 -0.99 18.95 16.41
CA ASP A 149 -1.42 19.96 15.46
C ASP A 149 -1.81 21.25 16.15
N TYR A 150 -2.09 22.28 15.35
CA TYR A 150 -2.49 23.60 15.82
C TYR A 150 -3.71 24.09 15.07
N ASP A 151 -4.79 24.40 15.81
CA ASP A 151 -5.98 25.02 15.27
C ASP A 151 -5.95 26.51 15.60
N PHE A 152 -5.79 27.34 14.59
CA PHE A 152 -5.74 28.80 14.79
C PHE A 152 -7.10 29.39 15.20
N GLU A 153 -8.19 28.72 14.94
CA GLU A 153 -9.53 29.12 15.42
C GLU A 153 -9.69 28.83 16.92
N LYS A 154 -8.98 27.85 17.43
CA LYS A 154 -9.02 27.42 18.82
C LYS A 154 -7.61 27.31 19.43
N PRO A 155 -6.88 28.42 19.50
CA PRO A 155 -5.43 28.42 19.81
C PRO A 155 -5.10 27.89 21.22
N ARG A 156 -6.09 27.85 22.12
CA ARG A 156 -5.91 27.31 23.48
C ARG A 156 -6.14 25.80 23.54
N LEU A 157 -6.67 25.19 22.49
CA LEU A 157 -6.91 23.74 22.44
C LEU A 157 -5.60 23.02 22.09
N LEU A 158 -5.09 22.22 23.01
CA LEU A 158 -3.98 21.32 22.70
C LEU A 158 -4.51 20.16 21.85
N LEU A 159 -4.14 20.17 20.59
CA LEU A 159 -4.40 19.08 19.65
C LEU A 159 -3.19 18.14 19.65
N GLU A 160 -3.22 17.18 20.58
CA GLU A 160 -2.20 16.14 20.67
C GLU A 160 -2.89 14.78 20.85
N ALA A 161 -2.37 13.79 20.16
CA ALA A 161 -2.81 12.41 20.26
C ALA A 161 -1.60 11.47 20.20
N GLY A 162 -1.56 10.51 21.11
CA GLY A 162 -0.51 9.49 21.15
C GLY A 162 -1.09 8.10 21.21
N ASN A 163 -0.27 7.12 20.79
CA ASN A 163 -0.57 5.71 20.91
C ASN A 163 0.67 4.92 21.33
N ARG A 164 0.46 3.84 22.08
CA ARG A 164 1.47 2.91 22.57
C ARG A 164 0.94 1.48 22.51
N PRO A 165 1.80 0.44 22.49
CA PRO A 165 1.37 -0.93 22.69
C PRO A 165 0.61 -1.09 24.00
N ALA A 166 -0.15 -2.17 24.14
CA ALA A 166 -0.86 -2.50 25.36
C ALA A 166 0.11 -2.59 26.57
N ALA A 167 -0.40 -2.30 27.76
CA ALA A 167 0.42 -2.19 28.97
C ALA A 167 1.06 -3.52 29.40
N ASP A 168 0.53 -4.65 28.96
CA ASP A 168 1.03 -6.00 29.17
C ASP A 168 2.04 -6.48 28.12
N ALA A 169 2.35 -5.63 27.14
CA ALA A 169 3.36 -5.93 26.13
C ALA A 169 4.75 -6.05 26.80
N PRO A 170 5.64 -6.91 26.26
CA PRO A 170 7.01 -7.00 26.75
C PRO A 170 7.70 -5.64 26.77
N ALA A 171 8.56 -5.41 27.79
CA ALA A 171 9.31 -4.16 27.91
C ALA A 171 10.18 -3.94 26.66
N GLU A 172 9.95 -2.84 25.99
CA GLU A 172 10.69 -2.39 24.82
C GLU A 172 11.28 -0.99 25.08
N PRO A 173 12.37 -0.61 24.39
CA PRO A 173 12.89 0.75 24.47
C PRO A 173 11.83 1.79 24.08
N ASP A 174 11.87 2.98 24.67
CA ASP A 174 10.98 4.09 24.27
C ASP A 174 11.48 4.73 22.99
N LEU A 175 10.94 4.25 21.87
CA LEU A 175 11.25 4.71 20.51
C LEU A 175 10.05 5.48 19.98
N GLU A 176 10.14 6.81 20.05
CA GLU A 176 9.04 7.69 19.64
C GLU A 176 9.15 8.12 18.18
N ASP A 177 8.00 8.07 17.48
CA ASP A 177 7.75 8.79 16.24
C ASP A 177 6.86 10.01 16.54
N TYR A 178 7.46 11.21 16.50
CA TYR A 178 6.75 12.48 16.69
C TYR A 178 6.55 13.20 15.36
N ASP A 179 5.31 13.60 15.08
CA ASP A 179 4.94 14.29 13.84
C ASP A 179 4.16 15.59 14.11
N TYR A 180 4.64 16.67 13.47
CA TYR A 180 4.00 17.98 13.47
C TYR A 180 4.23 18.68 12.11
N PRO A 181 3.20 19.23 11.47
CA PRO A 181 1.77 19.16 11.82
C PRO A 181 1.15 17.80 11.52
N GLY A 182 0.35 17.28 12.46
CA GLY A 182 -0.30 15.97 12.38
C GLY A 182 -1.53 15.94 11.46
N ARG A 183 -1.95 17.08 10.96
CA ARG A 183 -3.05 17.29 9.99
C ARG A 183 -4.41 16.79 10.46
N PHE A 184 -4.78 17.17 11.67
CA PHE A 184 -6.10 16.92 12.22
C PHE A 184 -6.57 18.13 13.03
N VAL A 185 -7.87 18.37 13.02
CA VAL A 185 -8.54 19.42 13.81
C VAL A 185 -9.44 18.85 14.90
N ASP A 186 -9.57 17.52 14.93
CA ASP A 186 -10.39 16.75 15.86
C ASP A 186 -9.56 15.65 16.53
N ARG A 187 -9.75 15.48 17.83
CA ARG A 187 -8.98 14.54 18.65
C ARG A 187 -9.21 13.07 18.27
N GLN A 188 -10.41 12.71 17.81
CA GLN A 188 -10.68 11.33 17.39
C GLN A 188 -9.88 10.99 16.14
N ARG A 189 -9.82 11.93 15.20
CA ARG A 189 -8.98 11.82 14.01
C ARG A 189 -7.51 11.70 14.38
N GLY A 190 -7.02 12.53 15.30
CA GLY A 190 -5.65 12.47 15.79
C GLY A 190 -5.30 11.12 16.42
N LYS A 191 -6.21 10.55 17.23
CA LYS A 191 -6.04 9.21 17.81
C LYS A 191 -5.96 8.12 16.73
N LEU A 192 -6.87 8.15 15.75
CA LEU A 192 -6.86 7.19 14.64
C LEU A 192 -5.57 7.25 13.83
N LEU A 193 -5.10 8.44 13.48
CA LEU A 193 -3.84 8.64 12.73
C LEU A 193 -2.63 8.16 13.53
N SER A 194 -2.60 8.45 14.85
CA SER A 194 -1.54 7.98 15.74
C SER A 194 -1.54 6.45 15.87
N GLN A 195 -2.71 5.84 15.99
CA GLN A 195 -2.87 4.38 16.04
C GLN A 195 -2.37 3.74 14.73
N ARG A 196 -2.85 4.21 13.58
CA ARG A 196 -2.43 3.69 12.27
C ARG A 196 -0.94 3.87 11.99
N ALA A 197 -0.35 4.96 12.50
CA ALA A 197 1.09 5.15 12.43
C ALA A 197 1.84 4.09 13.24
N LEU A 198 1.40 3.80 14.47
CA LEU A 198 2.01 2.76 15.28
C LEU A 198 1.85 1.37 14.66
N GLU A 199 0.65 1.03 14.17
CA GLU A 199 0.39 -0.22 13.43
C GLU A 199 1.32 -0.35 12.23
N ARG A 200 1.52 0.71 11.44
CA ARG A 200 2.43 0.74 10.30
C ARG A 200 3.88 0.48 10.70
N HIS A 201 4.38 1.18 11.71
CA HIS A 201 5.74 0.99 12.20
C HIS A 201 5.98 -0.42 12.73
N ARG A 202 4.95 -1.11 13.18
CA ARG A 202 5.04 -2.44 13.79
C ARG A 202 4.59 -3.58 12.87
N ALA A 203 4.13 -3.26 11.66
CA ALA A 203 3.62 -4.25 10.71
C ALA A 203 4.67 -5.34 10.37
N ASP A 204 5.94 -4.98 10.28
CA ASP A 204 7.06 -5.88 9.97
C ASP A 204 7.94 -6.23 11.19
N ARG A 205 7.48 -5.90 12.41
CA ARG A 205 8.21 -6.24 13.65
C ARG A 205 8.41 -7.75 13.83
N ARG A 206 7.41 -8.51 13.42
CA ARG A 206 7.41 -9.97 13.38
C ARG A 206 7.14 -10.40 11.96
N LEU A 207 8.17 -10.80 11.25
CA LEU A 207 8.06 -11.16 9.84
C LEU A 207 8.49 -12.61 9.63
N GLY A 208 7.55 -13.43 9.20
CA GLY A 208 7.77 -14.80 8.76
C GLY A 208 8.36 -14.81 7.34
N GLU A 209 9.40 -15.60 7.13
CA GLU A 209 10.02 -15.83 5.83
C GLU A 209 9.94 -17.33 5.53
N GLY A 210 9.29 -17.69 4.42
CA GLY A 210 9.04 -19.07 4.07
C GLY A 210 9.46 -19.45 2.67
N VAL A 211 9.72 -20.74 2.48
CA VAL A 211 9.92 -21.40 1.18
C VAL A 211 8.94 -22.55 1.07
N SER A 212 8.26 -22.66 -0.06
CA SER A 212 7.21 -23.64 -0.28
C SER A 212 7.16 -24.08 -1.75
N ASP A 213 6.49 -25.16 -2.01
CA ASP A 213 6.08 -25.59 -3.34
C ASP A 213 4.55 -25.54 -3.53
N GLN A 214 3.82 -24.91 -2.59
CA GLN A 214 2.37 -24.70 -2.69
C GLN A 214 2.05 -23.63 -3.75
N PRO A 215 1.51 -23.99 -4.93
CA PRO A 215 1.28 -23.05 -6.02
C PRO A 215 0.10 -22.09 -5.77
N LEU A 216 -0.75 -22.40 -4.79
CA LEU A 216 -1.95 -21.62 -4.46
C LEU A 216 -1.68 -20.45 -3.50
N LEU A 217 -0.44 -20.21 -3.07
CA LEU A 217 -0.12 -19.05 -2.24
C LEU A 217 -0.36 -17.77 -3.03
N VAL A 218 -1.07 -16.82 -2.43
CA VAL A 218 -1.39 -15.51 -3.04
C VAL A 218 -1.19 -14.43 -1.99
N SER A 219 -0.50 -13.35 -2.34
CA SER A 219 -0.38 -12.18 -1.46
C SER A 219 -1.75 -11.58 -1.15
N GLY A 220 -1.90 -11.00 0.06
CA GLY A 220 -3.19 -10.51 0.53
C GLY A 220 -4.17 -11.60 0.93
N HIS A 221 -3.68 -12.81 1.25
CA HIS A 221 -4.47 -13.93 1.77
C HIS A 221 -3.85 -14.48 3.05
N PHE A 222 -4.68 -15.04 3.91
CA PHE A 222 -4.21 -15.78 5.08
C PHE A 222 -3.84 -17.22 4.68
N LEU A 223 -2.61 -17.56 4.98
CA LEU A 223 -2.09 -18.93 4.97
C LEU A 223 -2.24 -19.53 6.38
N GLU A 224 -2.87 -20.67 6.51
CA GLU A 224 -2.84 -21.45 7.73
C GLU A 224 -1.67 -22.45 7.65
N ILE A 225 -0.69 -22.29 8.57
CA ILE A 225 0.42 -23.24 8.70
C ILE A 225 0.00 -24.35 9.64
N ALA A 226 0.28 -25.59 9.28
CA ALA A 226 0.02 -26.78 10.10
C ALA A 226 1.27 -27.65 10.23
N GLU A 227 1.29 -28.51 11.25
CA GLU A 227 2.34 -29.52 11.49
C GLU A 227 3.75 -28.95 11.73
N HIS A 228 3.84 -27.66 12.08
CA HIS A 228 5.12 -27.08 12.46
C HIS A 228 5.52 -27.54 13.88
N PRO A 229 6.81 -27.89 14.13
CA PRO A 229 7.28 -28.33 15.47
C PRO A 229 7.07 -27.29 16.58
N ARG A 230 7.07 -26.00 16.24
CA ARG A 230 6.69 -24.93 17.17
C ARG A 230 5.19 -24.72 17.08
N ALA A 231 4.48 -25.11 18.14
CA ALA A 231 3.01 -25.08 18.17
C ALA A 231 2.44 -23.68 17.92
N GLU A 232 3.12 -22.64 18.41
CA GLU A 232 2.71 -21.25 18.24
C GLU A 232 2.82 -20.71 16.80
N TRP A 233 3.41 -21.47 15.89
CA TRP A 233 3.49 -21.13 14.47
C TRP A 233 2.40 -21.82 13.63
N ASN A 234 1.70 -22.79 14.20
CA ASN A 234 0.54 -23.43 13.60
C ASN A 234 -0.68 -22.53 13.75
N ASP A 235 -0.73 -21.46 12.94
CA ASP A 235 -1.72 -20.41 13.00
C ASP A 235 -1.88 -19.76 11.63
N LEU A 236 -2.72 -18.71 11.56
CA LEU A 236 -2.94 -17.91 10.38
C LEU A 236 -1.84 -16.85 10.20
N TRP A 237 -1.31 -16.79 9.01
CA TRP A 237 -0.28 -15.84 8.60
C TRP A 237 -0.74 -15.08 7.36
N LEU A 238 -0.76 -13.76 7.43
CA LEU A 238 -1.06 -12.92 6.28
C LEU A 238 0.14 -12.90 5.34
N LEU A 239 -0.02 -13.40 4.12
CA LEU A 239 0.98 -13.32 3.07
C LEU A 239 1.05 -11.88 2.55
N SER A 240 2.12 -11.17 2.88
CA SER A 240 2.37 -9.81 2.38
C SER A 240 3.04 -9.81 1.01
N GLU A 241 3.86 -10.82 0.73
CA GLU A 241 4.58 -10.97 -0.53
C GLU A 241 4.73 -12.46 -0.88
N VAL A 242 4.56 -12.79 -2.15
CA VAL A 242 4.84 -14.14 -2.67
C VAL A 242 5.59 -14.01 -3.99
N PHE A 243 6.72 -14.69 -4.07
CA PHE A 243 7.52 -14.78 -5.28
C PHE A 243 7.48 -16.21 -5.80
N HIS A 244 6.82 -16.41 -6.94
CA HIS A 244 6.70 -17.69 -7.61
C HIS A 244 7.78 -17.86 -8.68
N GLU A 245 8.36 -19.05 -8.75
CA GLU A 245 9.33 -19.41 -9.75
C GLU A 245 9.02 -20.77 -10.33
N GLY A 246 8.90 -20.84 -11.64
CA GLY A 246 8.68 -22.08 -12.38
C GLY A 246 9.65 -22.25 -13.53
N LYS A 247 10.17 -23.44 -13.72
CA LYS A 247 11.12 -23.77 -14.78
C LYS A 247 10.72 -25.06 -15.48
N GLN A 248 10.49 -25.01 -16.78
CA GLN A 248 10.12 -26.16 -17.59
C GLN A 248 11.10 -26.31 -18.78
N PRO A 249 12.27 -26.94 -18.57
CA PRO A 249 13.31 -27.03 -19.58
C PRO A 249 12.98 -28.02 -20.71
N GLN A 250 12.10 -28.99 -20.52
CA GLN A 250 11.81 -30.07 -21.48
C GLN A 250 11.38 -29.55 -22.87
N VAL A 251 10.78 -28.35 -22.93
CA VAL A 251 10.40 -27.72 -24.21
C VAL A 251 11.61 -27.26 -25.01
N LEU A 252 12.80 -27.15 -24.39
CA LEU A 252 14.01 -26.58 -24.98
C LEU A 252 15.14 -27.63 -25.15
N GLU A 253 14.97 -28.86 -24.67
CA GLU A 253 16.03 -29.88 -24.59
C GLU A 253 16.63 -30.29 -25.94
N GLU A 254 15.87 -30.17 -27.03
CA GLU A 254 16.40 -30.47 -28.36
C GLU A 254 17.39 -29.41 -28.92
N ASN A 255 17.56 -28.26 -28.25
CA ASN A 255 18.25 -27.11 -28.80
C ASN A 255 19.21 -26.40 -27.83
N VAL A 256 19.45 -26.91 -26.64
CA VAL A 256 20.38 -26.29 -25.68
C VAL A 256 21.79 -26.77 -25.95
N THR A 257 22.43 -26.22 -26.98
CA THR A 257 23.87 -26.25 -27.08
C THR A 257 24.42 -24.93 -26.51
N SER A 258 25.11 -25.05 -25.40
CA SER A 258 26.22 -24.21 -24.91
C SER A 258 26.03 -22.77 -24.44
N ASP A 259 24.87 -22.14 -24.45
CA ASP A 259 24.65 -20.82 -23.86
C ASP A 259 23.78 -20.82 -22.60
N THR A 260 23.95 -21.82 -21.78
CA THR A 260 23.50 -21.71 -20.38
C THR A 260 24.50 -20.81 -19.67
N SER A 261 24.18 -19.49 -19.62
CA SER A 261 24.70 -18.68 -18.52
C SER A 261 24.30 -19.42 -17.25
N ALA A 262 25.29 -20.02 -16.59
CA ALA A 262 25.12 -20.75 -15.37
C ALA A 262 24.35 -19.84 -14.39
N SER A 263 23.07 -20.13 -14.17
CA SER A 263 22.36 -19.50 -13.06
C SER A 263 23.10 -20.00 -11.82
N THR A 264 23.58 -19.10 -11.00
CA THR A 264 24.23 -19.37 -9.71
C THR A 264 23.30 -20.07 -8.73
N ASP A 265 22.11 -20.46 -9.15
CA ASP A 265 21.06 -21.08 -8.38
C ASP A 265 20.82 -22.53 -8.85
N ASP A 266 20.84 -23.49 -7.94
CA ASP A 266 20.64 -24.93 -8.17
C ASP A 266 19.24 -25.30 -8.70
N PHE A 267 18.32 -24.35 -8.88
CA PHE A 267 16.98 -24.60 -9.37
C PHE A 267 16.97 -24.90 -10.87
N GLN A 268 16.92 -26.18 -11.23
CA GLN A 268 17.01 -26.63 -12.63
C GLN A 268 15.62 -26.82 -13.28
N GLN A 269 14.65 -27.33 -12.56
CA GLN A 269 13.29 -27.56 -13.07
C GLN A 269 12.28 -27.63 -11.93
N GLY A 270 10.97 -27.53 -12.28
CA GLY A 270 9.84 -27.65 -11.35
C GLY A 270 9.31 -26.30 -10.92
N TYR A 271 8.75 -26.25 -9.71
CA TYR A 271 8.13 -25.07 -9.13
C TYR A 271 8.60 -24.87 -7.69
N ARG A 272 8.81 -23.62 -7.31
CA ARG A 272 9.04 -23.19 -5.93
C ARG A 272 8.49 -21.79 -5.71
N ASN A 273 8.25 -21.42 -4.48
CA ASN A 273 7.99 -20.05 -4.10
C ASN A 273 8.71 -19.66 -2.81
N ARG A 274 8.85 -18.37 -2.64
CA ARG A 274 9.27 -17.71 -1.40
C ARG A 274 8.20 -16.73 -0.99
N PHE A 275 7.96 -16.59 0.31
CA PHE A 275 6.95 -15.67 0.79
C PHE A 275 7.38 -14.96 2.06
N LEU A 276 6.80 -13.76 2.26
CA LEU A 276 6.82 -13.02 3.49
C LEU A 276 5.44 -13.01 4.10
N ALA A 277 5.37 -13.19 5.42
CA ALA A 277 4.10 -13.27 6.12
C ALA A 277 4.16 -12.58 7.48
N THR A 278 3.04 -12.02 7.92
CA THR A 278 2.88 -11.47 9.26
C THR A 278 1.83 -12.26 10.04
N PRO A 279 1.97 -12.41 11.37
CA PRO A 279 0.93 -13.05 12.17
C PRO A 279 -0.42 -12.35 12.00
N TRP A 280 -1.51 -13.11 12.05
CA TRP A 280 -2.87 -12.60 11.83
C TRP A 280 -3.30 -11.50 12.80
N GLU A 281 -2.78 -11.47 14.03
CA GLU A 281 -3.05 -10.45 15.02
C GLU A 281 -2.34 -9.10 14.74
N VAL A 282 -1.43 -9.05 13.77
CA VAL A 282 -0.71 -7.83 13.37
C VAL A 282 -1.47 -7.11 12.27
N PHE A 283 -1.97 -5.93 12.58
CA PHE A 283 -2.61 -5.09 11.56
C PHE A 283 -1.61 -4.70 10.48
N PHE A 284 -1.88 -5.13 9.26
CA PHE A 284 -1.10 -4.70 8.10
C PHE A 284 -1.47 -3.28 7.71
N ARG A 285 -0.46 -2.41 7.64
CA ARG A 285 -0.58 -1.06 7.09
C ARG A 285 0.52 -0.83 6.06
N PRO A 286 0.18 -0.27 4.89
CA PRO A 286 1.20 0.01 3.88
C PRO A 286 2.23 1.01 4.42
N PRO A 287 3.53 0.83 4.10
CA PRO A 287 4.58 1.78 4.49
C PRO A 287 4.42 3.13 3.76
N LEU A 288 4.95 4.20 4.36
CA LEU A 288 4.97 5.54 3.73
C LEU A 288 6.17 5.67 2.78
N GLU A 289 6.20 4.87 1.74
CA GLU A 289 7.26 4.88 0.72
C GLU A 289 7.07 5.96 -0.34
N HIS A 290 5.86 6.51 -0.42
CA HIS A 290 5.50 7.54 -1.37
C HIS A 290 5.52 8.92 -0.69
N PRO A 291 6.59 9.72 -0.86
CA PRO A 291 6.69 11.04 -0.22
C PRO A 291 5.66 12.02 -0.78
N LYS A 292 5.21 12.94 0.07
CA LYS A 292 4.37 14.03 -0.38
C LYS A 292 5.15 14.98 -1.29
N PRO A 293 4.50 15.51 -2.33
CA PRO A 293 5.13 16.52 -3.17
C PRO A 293 5.49 17.77 -2.35
N ARG A 294 6.62 18.39 -2.69
CA ARG A 294 7.10 19.62 -2.05
C ARG A 294 7.37 20.66 -3.12
N VAL A 295 6.81 21.85 -2.91
CA VAL A 295 7.13 23.02 -3.71
C VAL A 295 8.31 23.71 -3.05
N LEU A 296 9.46 23.75 -3.74
CA LEU A 296 10.72 24.23 -3.19
C LEU A 296 10.95 25.75 -3.36
N GLY A 297 10.00 26.45 -3.94
CA GLY A 297 10.13 27.89 -4.19
C GLY A 297 8.79 28.63 -4.19
N SER A 298 8.84 29.92 -4.39
CA SER A 298 7.65 30.76 -4.55
C SER A 298 6.95 30.44 -5.87
N GLN A 299 5.63 30.41 -5.85
CA GLN A 299 4.80 30.24 -7.04
C GLN A 299 3.90 31.49 -7.20
N THR A 300 3.59 31.82 -8.44
CA THR A 300 2.58 32.82 -8.76
C THR A 300 1.25 32.17 -9.02
N ALA A 301 0.16 32.87 -8.70
CA ALA A 301 -1.19 32.45 -8.95
C ALA A 301 -2.09 33.63 -9.27
N VAL A 302 -3.22 33.38 -9.87
CA VAL A 302 -4.24 34.39 -10.14
C VAL A 302 -5.26 34.38 -9.02
N VAL A 303 -5.54 35.56 -8.42
CA VAL A 303 -6.64 35.66 -7.43
C VAL A 303 -7.96 35.52 -8.15
N THR A 304 -8.86 34.70 -7.58
CA THR A 304 -10.15 34.36 -8.16
C THR A 304 -11.30 34.69 -7.22
N GLY A 305 -12.47 34.87 -7.77
CA GLY A 305 -13.71 35.17 -7.03
C GLY A 305 -14.95 35.03 -7.88
N PRO A 306 -16.13 35.28 -7.30
CA PRO A 306 -17.38 35.32 -8.05
C PRO A 306 -17.40 36.39 -9.14
N PRO A 307 -18.11 36.18 -10.26
CA PRO A 307 -18.24 37.18 -11.29
C PRO A 307 -18.84 38.48 -10.73
N GLY A 308 -18.16 39.62 -11.01
CA GLY A 308 -18.63 40.95 -10.61
C GLY A 308 -18.21 41.42 -9.22
N GLU A 309 -17.49 40.63 -8.46
CA GLU A 309 -16.88 41.00 -7.19
C GLU A 309 -15.41 41.44 -7.42
N GLU A 310 -15.05 42.65 -7.00
CA GLU A 310 -13.64 43.09 -7.06
C GLU A 310 -12.80 42.53 -5.92
N ILE A 311 -13.42 42.28 -4.78
CA ILE A 311 -12.75 41.75 -3.58
C ILE A 311 -13.54 40.54 -3.08
N HIS A 312 -12.91 39.37 -3.10
CA HIS A 312 -13.45 38.14 -2.55
C HIS A 312 -12.51 37.57 -1.50
N CYS A 313 -12.82 37.82 -0.25
CA CYS A 313 -12.05 37.28 0.87
C CYS A 313 -12.96 36.69 1.94
N ASP A 314 -12.43 35.74 2.70
CA ASP A 314 -13.16 35.19 3.83
C ASP A 314 -13.02 36.05 5.10
N ARG A 315 -13.64 35.61 6.21
CA ARG A 315 -13.59 36.31 7.51
C ARG A 315 -12.19 36.47 8.10
N TYR A 316 -11.19 35.74 7.57
CA TYR A 316 -9.81 35.78 8.02
C TYR A 316 -8.91 36.63 7.07
N GLY A 317 -9.48 37.23 6.05
CA GLY A 317 -8.75 37.99 5.04
C GLY A 317 -7.96 37.11 4.08
N ARG A 318 -8.35 35.81 3.92
CA ARG A 318 -7.75 34.90 2.94
C ARG A 318 -8.41 35.14 1.58
N VAL A 319 -7.64 34.93 0.53
CA VAL A 319 -8.11 35.00 -0.86
C VAL A 319 -8.06 33.62 -1.52
N ARG A 320 -8.91 33.42 -2.51
CA ARG A 320 -8.84 32.24 -3.38
C ARG A 320 -7.93 32.52 -4.55
N VAL A 321 -7.23 31.49 -4.99
CA VAL A 321 -6.27 31.61 -6.09
C VAL A 321 -6.40 30.44 -7.04
N GLN A 322 -6.09 30.67 -8.31
CA GLN A 322 -5.88 29.68 -9.34
C GLN A 322 -4.40 29.58 -9.63
N PHE A 323 -3.81 28.41 -9.38
CA PHE A 323 -2.43 28.14 -9.77
C PHE A 323 -2.31 27.89 -11.27
N HIS A 324 -1.23 28.32 -11.89
CA HIS A 324 -1.03 28.15 -13.33
C HIS A 324 -0.89 26.67 -13.76
N TRP A 325 -0.45 25.83 -12.86
CA TRP A 325 -0.32 24.39 -13.10
C TRP A 325 -1.63 23.62 -12.91
N ASP A 326 -2.61 24.19 -12.20
CA ASP A 326 -3.92 23.56 -11.99
C ASP A 326 -4.77 23.75 -13.26
N ARG A 327 -4.75 22.72 -14.10
CA ARG A 327 -5.44 22.72 -15.39
C ARG A 327 -6.94 22.44 -15.31
N GLU A 328 -7.44 21.98 -14.17
CA GLU A 328 -8.84 21.64 -13.96
C GLU A 328 -9.61 22.79 -13.27
N GLY A 329 -8.91 23.75 -12.72
CA GLY A 329 -9.49 24.93 -12.10
C GLY A 329 -10.20 25.81 -13.13
N GLN A 330 -11.38 26.34 -12.75
CA GLN A 330 -12.24 27.15 -13.62
C GLN A 330 -12.01 28.67 -13.46
N GLY A 331 -11.09 29.07 -12.58
CA GLY A 331 -10.77 30.47 -12.32
C GLY A 331 -11.90 31.25 -11.61
N ASP A 332 -12.77 30.57 -10.89
CA ASP A 332 -13.93 31.10 -10.19
C ASP A 332 -13.75 31.05 -8.64
N ASP A 333 -14.81 31.34 -7.91
CA ASP A 333 -14.87 31.27 -6.44
C ASP A 333 -14.76 29.84 -5.88
N LYS A 334 -14.82 28.81 -6.74
CA LYS A 334 -14.64 27.40 -6.38
C LYS A 334 -13.23 26.91 -6.65
N SER A 335 -12.42 27.72 -7.34
CA SER A 335 -11.04 27.38 -7.63
C SER A 335 -10.21 27.33 -6.36
N SER A 336 -9.41 26.27 -6.20
CA SER A 336 -8.29 26.20 -5.27
C SER A 336 -8.60 26.43 -3.78
N CYS A 337 -7.55 26.71 -3.00
CA CYS A 337 -7.64 26.88 -1.55
C CYS A 337 -7.66 28.35 -1.14
N TRP A 338 -8.02 28.59 0.12
CA TRP A 338 -7.88 29.87 0.76
C TRP A 338 -6.44 30.12 1.20
N LEU A 339 -5.80 31.15 0.66
CA LEU A 339 -4.45 31.59 1.02
C LEU A 339 -4.49 32.94 1.76
N ARG A 340 -3.59 33.10 2.72
CA ARG A 340 -3.42 34.34 3.49
C ARG A 340 -2.30 35.18 2.91
#